data_368c6e7732e4495598f83df44bc1c002
#
_entry.id   368c6e7732e4495598f83df44bc1c002
#
_cell.length_a   1.000
_cell.length_b   1.000
_cell.length_c   1.000
_cell.angle_alpha   90.00
_cell.angle_beta   90.00
_cell.angle_gamma   90.00
#
_symmetry.space_group_name_H-M   'P 1'
#
loop_
_entity.id
_entity.type
_entity.pdbx_description
1 polymer ?
#
loop_
_entity_poly.entity_id
_entity_poly.type
_entity_poly.pdbx_seq_one_letter_code
_entity_poly.pdbx_strand_id
1 'polypeptide(L)'
;MALRLGDTAPDFTAETTEGTVNFYDYLGDSWGMLFSHPKDFTPVCTTELGAFAQRKSEFDQRNVKLIGVSVDPLESHKGWSKDIEETQGAAPNYPLIADPDREVADLYDMIHPNASDTVTVRSVFIIGPDKKIKLIITYPQSAGRNVDELLRVIDSLQLTANYSVSTPVDWREGEDVIIVPAVSDEEAKDKFPKGWKTLKPYLRVTPQPNK
;
A
#
# COMPACT_ATOMS: atom_id res chain seq x y z
N MET A 1 -10.74 -7.13 16.57
CA MET A 1 -10.89 -5.65 16.69
C MET A 1 -10.27 -5.06 15.43
N ALA A 2 -11.01 -4.26 14.70
CA ALA A 2 -10.50 -3.68 13.45
C ALA A 2 -9.23 -2.85 13.67
N LEU A 3 -8.24 -3.04 12.83
CA LEU A 3 -6.98 -2.28 12.84
C LEU A 3 -7.21 -0.82 12.43
N ARG A 4 -6.41 0.09 13.00
CA ARG A 4 -6.53 1.54 12.78
C ARG A 4 -5.19 2.13 12.34
N LEU A 5 -5.25 3.34 11.81
CA LEU A 5 -4.04 4.11 11.48
C LEU A 5 -3.21 4.34 12.75
N GLY A 6 -1.92 4.08 12.67
CA GLY A 6 -0.97 4.17 13.76
C GLY A 6 -0.84 2.90 14.61
N ASP A 7 -1.74 1.93 14.47
CA ASP A 7 -1.57 0.62 15.12
C ASP A 7 -0.33 -0.08 14.57
N THR A 8 0.25 -0.94 15.40
CA THR A 8 1.30 -1.85 14.92
C THR A 8 0.66 -2.91 14.03
N ALA A 9 1.13 -3.02 12.80
CA ALA A 9 0.70 -4.07 11.89
C ALA A 9 1.05 -5.44 12.50
N PRO A 10 0.09 -6.35 12.68
CA PRO A 10 0.38 -7.66 13.25
C PRO A 10 1.41 -8.42 12.43
N ASP A 11 2.39 -9.05 13.10
CA ASP A 11 3.31 -9.98 12.46
C ASP A 11 2.65 -11.36 12.27
N PHE A 12 3.07 -12.07 11.25
CA PHE A 12 2.62 -13.42 10.97
C PHE A 12 3.67 -14.20 10.16
N THR A 13 3.51 -15.51 10.12
CA THR A 13 4.27 -16.39 9.21
C THR A 13 3.26 -17.17 8.38
N ALA A 14 3.43 -17.17 7.06
CA ALA A 14 2.50 -17.81 6.15
C ALA A 14 3.20 -18.47 4.96
N GLU A 15 2.54 -19.46 4.36
CA GLU A 15 2.96 -20.05 3.08
C GLU A 15 2.61 -19.12 1.93
N THR A 16 3.55 -18.95 1.01
CA THR A 16 3.38 -18.11 -0.17
C THR A 16 3.87 -18.80 -1.44
N THR A 17 3.58 -18.22 -2.58
CA THR A 17 4.12 -18.67 -3.88
C THR A 17 5.65 -18.66 -3.94
N GLU A 18 6.32 -17.94 -3.05
CA GLU A 18 7.79 -17.83 -2.95
C GLU A 18 8.36 -18.57 -1.73
N GLY A 19 7.59 -19.48 -1.12
CA GLY A 19 7.95 -20.22 0.07
C GLY A 19 7.34 -19.62 1.35
N THR A 20 7.76 -20.16 2.50
CA THR A 20 7.29 -19.65 3.80
C THR A 20 7.92 -18.31 4.10
N VAL A 21 7.12 -17.32 4.45
CA VAL A 21 7.53 -15.95 4.72
C VAL A 21 7.07 -15.53 6.12
N ASN A 22 8.00 -15.04 6.94
CA ASN A 22 7.64 -14.20 8.09
C ASN A 22 7.50 -12.76 7.61
N PHE A 23 6.40 -12.10 7.95
CA PHE A 23 6.03 -10.80 7.38
C PHE A 23 7.01 -9.69 7.76
N TYR A 24 7.44 -9.63 9.01
CA TYR A 24 8.39 -8.60 9.46
C TYR A 24 9.78 -8.81 8.87
N ASP A 25 10.25 -10.05 8.78
CA ASP A 25 11.53 -10.37 8.13
C ASP A 25 11.47 -10.03 6.63
N TYR A 26 10.34 -10.32 5.97
CA TYR A 26 10.11 -9.95 4.58
C TYR A 26 10.17 -8.44 4.37
N LEU A 27 9.50 -7.68 5.20
CA LEU A 27 9.53 -6.22 5.10
C LEU A 27 10.92 -5.64 5.38
N GLY A 28 11.63 -6.14 6.40
CA GLY A 28 12.88 -5.52 6.86
C GLY A 28 12.66 -4.04 7.18
N ASP A 29 13.51 -3.16 6.64
CA ASP A 29 13.43 -1.70 6.78
C ASP A 29 12.65 -1.03 5.63
N SER A 30 11.96 -1.81 4.80
CA SER A 30 11.17 -1.30 3.70
C SER A 30 9.76 -0.90 4.15
N TRP A 31 9.11 -0.09 3.34
CA TRP A 31 7.65 0.02 3.38
C TRP A 31 7.02 -1.27 2.86
N GLY A 32 5.79 -1.53 3.28
CA GLY A 32 5.02 -2.69 2.83
C GLY A 32 3.66 -2.28 2.29
N MET A 33 3.21 -3.00 1.27
CA MET A 33 1.82 -3.01 0.83
C MET A 33 1.29 -4.44 0.93
N LEU A 34 0.55 -4.71 2.02
CA LEU A 34 -0.23 -5.93 2.17
C LEU A 34 -1.61 -5.70 1.57
N PHE A 35 -2.02 -6.54 0.63
CA PHE A 35 -3.32 -6.39 -0.01
C PHE A 35 -4.02 -7.72 -0.19
N SER A 36 -5.35 -7.72 -0.06
CA SER A 36 -6.17 -8.90 -0.32
C SER A 36 -6.86 -8.84 -1.68
N HIS A 37 -7.16 -10.01 -2.22
CA HIS A 37 -8.06 -10.18 -3.37
C HIS A 37 -9.09 -11.26 -3.05
N PRO A 38 -10.34 -11.13 -3.54
CA PRO A 38 -11.44 -12.00 -3.15
C PRO A 38 -11.23 -13.47 -3.50
N LYS A 39 -10.80 -13.76 -4.75
CA LYS A 39 -10.68 -15.14 -5.22
C LYS A 39 -9.84 -15.24 -6.49
N ASP A 40 -9.07 -16.33 -6.58
CA ASP A 40 -8.34 -16.71 -7.77
C ASP A 40 -9.29 -17.02 -8.94
N PHE A 41 -8.76 -16.99 -10.15
CA PHE A 41 -9.51 -17.26 -11.39
C PHE A 41 -10.77 -16.40 -11.54
N THR A 42 -10.69 -15.11 -11.15
CA THR A 42 -11.78 -14.15 -11.32
C THR A 42 -11.32 -12.94 -12.14
N PRO A 43 -12.24 -12.32 -12.93
CA PRO A 43 -11.84 -11.30 -13.90
C PRO A 43 -11.13 -10.09 -13.30
N VAL A 44 -11.72 -9.46 -12.28
CA VAL A 44 -11.15 -8.25 -11.68
C VAL A 44 -9.82 -8.54 -10.98
N CYS A 45 -9.72 -9.65 -10.24
CA CYS A 45 -8.48 -10.02 -9.56
C CYS A 45 -7.36 -10.29 -10.57
N THR A 46 -7.65 -10.94 -11.70
CA THR A 46 -6.68 -11.17 -12.78
C THR A 46 -6.09 -9.83 -13.28
N THR A 47 -6.94 -8.84 -13.56
CA THR A 47 -6.48 -7.53 -14.02
C THR A 47 -5.66 -6.79 -12.96
N GLU A 48 -6.04 -6.89 -11.69
CA GLU A 48 -5.32 -6.23 -10.59
C GLU A 48 -3.92 -6.81 -10.36
N LEU A 49 -3.83 -8.15 -10.25
CA LEU A 49 -2.55 -8.79 -9.96
C LEU A 49 -1.57 -8.62 -11.13
N GLY A 50 -2.07 -8.68 -12.37
CA GLY A 50 -1.28 -8.36 -13.54
C GLY A 50 -0.79 -6.90 -13.56
N ALA A 51 -1.66 -5.94 -13.23
CA ALA A 51 -1.28 -4.53 -13.14
C ALA A 51 -0.22 -4.27 -12.06
N PHE A 52 -0.33 -4.91 -10.88
CA PHE A 52 0.71 -4.83 -9.87
C PHE A 52 2.03 -5.45 -10.33
N ALA A 53 1.99 -6.58 -11.03
CA ALA A 53 3.19 -7.23 -11.57
C ALA A 53 3.89 -6.36 -12.63
N GLN A 54 3.15 -5.79 -13.56
CA GLN A 54 3.68 -4.88 -14.59
C GLN A 54 4.33 -3.64 -13.99
N ARG A 55 3.78 -3.14 -12.89
CA ARG A 55 4.21 -1.89 -12.25
C ARG A 55 5.06 -2.11 -11.00
N LYS A 56 5.49 -3.36 -10.74
CA LYS A 56 6.28 -3.67 -9.54
C LYS A 56 7.53 -2.81 -9.40
N SER A 57 8.22 -2.51 -10.49
CA SER A 57 9.41 -1.65 -10.47
C SER A 57 9.13 -0.25 -9.92
N GLU A 58 7.92 0.29 -10.07
CA GLU A 58 7.55 1.58 -9.51
C GLU A 58 7.40 1.53 -7.97
N PHE A 59 6.94 0.38 -7.44
CA PHE A 59 6.93 0.13 -6.00
C PHE A 59 8.35 -0.10 -5.47
N ASP A 60 9.18 -0.86 -6.18
CA ASP A 60 10.57 -1.11 -5.81
C ASP A 60 11.39 0.19 -5.72
N GLN A 61 11.22 1.12 -6.69
CA GLN A 61 11.85 2.44 -6.67
C GLN A 61 11.50 3.28 -5.43
N ARG A 62 10.34 3.00 -4.83
CA ARG A 62 9.86 3.62 -3.58
C ARG A 62 10.22 2.83 -2.33
N ASN A 63 11.03 1.78 -2.48
CA ASN A 63 11.34 0.84 -1.41
C ASN A 63 10.07 0.27 -0.74
N VAL A 64 9.08 -0.14 -1.55
CA VAL A 64 7.83 -0.75 -1.11
C VAL A 64 7.78 -2.20 -1.55
N LYS A 65 7.65 -3.11 -0.59
CA LYS A 65 7.45 -4.54 -0.84
C LYS A 65 5.97 -4.87 -0.93
N LEU A 66 5.60 -5.58 -2.00
CA LEU A 66 4.24 -6.05 -2.23
C LEU A 66 4.07 -7.45 -1.68
N ILE A 67 2.94 -7.73 -1.05
CA ILE A 67 2.52 -9.07 -0.67
C ILE A 67 1.00 -9.17 -0.75
N GLY A 68 0.50 -10.12 -1.53
CA GLY A 68 -0.92 -10.37 -1.71
C GLY A 68 -1.42 -11.50 -0.82
N VAL A 69 -2.72 -11.53 -0.52
CA VAL A 69 -3.36 -12.61 0.24
C VAL A 69 -4.76 -12.90 -0.28
N SER A 70 -5.12 -14.18 -0.34
CA SER A 70 -6.50 -14.64 -0.43
C SER A 70 -6.67 -15.95 0.32
N VAL A 71 -7.92 -16.35 0.49
CA VAL A 71 -8.30 -17.62 1.14
C VAL A 71 -8.11 -18.84 0.23
N ASP A 72 -7.59 -18.66 -0.99
CA ASP A 72 -7.33 -19.74 -1.92
C ASP A 72 -6.07 -20.53 -1.52
N PRO A 73 -6.00 -21.84 -1.84
CA PRO A 73 -4.83 -22.64 -1.54
C PRO A 73 -3.66 -22.34 -2.48
N LEU A 74 -2.44 -22.67 -2.05
CA LEU A 74 -1.18 -22.39 -2.76
C LEU A 74 -1.16 -22.87 -4.21
N GLU A 75 -1.67 -24.07 -4.47
CA GLU A 75 -1.71 -24.63 -5.82
C GLU A 75 -2.65 -23.86 -6.75
N SER A 76 -3.70 -23.23 -6.21
CA SER A 76 -4.56 -22.31 -6.96
C SER A 76 -3.76 -21.11 -7.45
N HIS A 77 -3.03 -20.43 -6.56
CA HIS A 77 -2.19 -19.28 -6.92
C HIS A 77 -1.15 -19.62 -8.01
N LYS A 78 -0.47 -20.74 -7.86
CA LYS A 78 0.52 -21.21 -8.85
C LYS A 78 -0.09 -21.51 -10.21
N GLY A 79 -1.25 -22.14 -10.22
CA GLY A 79 -1.98 -22.43 -11.47
C GLY A 79 -2.45 -21.13 -12.15
N TRP A 80 -3.03 -20.25 -11.37
CA TRP A 80 -3.59 -18.98 -11.87
C TRP A 80 -2.53 -17.98 -12.33
N SER A 81 -1.33 -18.01 -11.80
CA SER A 81 -0.23 -17.14 -12.23
C SER A 81 0.04 -17.21 -13.73
N LYS A 82 -0.19 -18.38 -14.36
CA LYS A 82 -0.04 -18.55 -15.81
C LYS A 82 -1.13 -17.81 -16.59
N ASP A 83 -2.37 -17.91 -16.14
CA ASP A 83 -3.50 -17.22 -16.77
C ASP A 83 -3.33 -15.68 -16.67
N ILE A 84 -2.78 -15.21 -15.54
CA ILE A 84 -2.44 -13.79 -15.36
C ILE A 84 -1.36 -13.39 -16.37
N GLU A 85 -0.30 -14.17 -16.51
CA GLU A 85 0.76 -13.89 -17.49
C GLU A 85 0.22 -13.87 -18.93
N GLU A 86 -0.58 -14.86 -19.30
CA GLU A 86 -1.16 -14.96 -20.63
C GLU A 86 -2.07 -13.78 -20.97
N THR A 87 -2.88 -13.32 -20.01
CA THR A 87 -3.91 -12.30 -20.24
C THR A 87 -3.42 -10.88 -19.97
N GLN A 88 -2.48 -10.71 -19.05
CA GLN A 88 -1.99 -9.38 -18.62
C GLN A 88 -0.53 -9.12 -19.04
N GLY A 89 0.18 -10.12 -19.56
CA GLY A 89 1.56 -9.97 -20.01
C GLY A 89 2.63 -9.97 -18.91
N ALA A 90 2.24 -10.24 -17.66
CA ALA A 90 3.16 -10.40 -16.55
C ALA A 90 2.55 -11.31 -15.49
N ALA A 91 3.30 -12.33 -15.04
CA ALA A 91 2.95 -13.12 -13.87
C ALA A 91 3.18 -12.31 -12.58
N PRO A 92 2.46 -12.60 -11.48
CA PRO A 92 2.79 -12.06 -10.17
C PRO A 92 4.26 -12.33 -9.83
N ASN A 93 5.00 -11.27 -9.54
CA ASN A 93 6.43 -11.26 -9.22
C ASN A 93 6.68 -10.75 -7.80
N TYR A 94 5.76 -11.08 -6.93
CA TYR A 94 5.73 -10.80 -5.49
C TYR A 94 4.98 -11.97 -4.80
N PRO A 95 5.21 -12.21 -3.49
CA PRO A 95 4.57 -13.31 -2.78
C PRO A 95 3.04 -13.19 -2.75
N LEU A 96 2.36 -14.30 -3.01
CA LEU A 96 0.92 -14.47 -2.76
C LEU A 96 0.74 -15.46 -1.61
N ILE A 97 0.15 -15.01 -0.52
CA ILE A 97 -0.15 -15.80 0.67
C ILE A 97 -1.36 -16.69 0.39
N ALA A 98 -1.18 -17.98 0.59
CA ALA A 98 -2.27 -18.95 0.66
C ALA A 98 -2.82 -18.98 2.09
N ASP A 99 -4.05 -18.53 2.30
CA ASP A 99 -4.67 -18.37 3.62
C ASP A 99 -6.02 -19.11 3.73
N PRO A 100 -6.06 -20.46 3.46
CA PRO A 100 -7.30 -21.22 3.48
C PRO A 100 -7.95 -21.27 4.87
N ASP A 101 -7.15 -21.16 5.92
CA ASP A 101 -7.61 -21.16 7.31
C ASP A 101 -7.97 -19.75 7.81
N ARG A 102 -7.81 -18.71 6.98
CA ARG A 102 -8.15 -17.28 7.22
C ARG A 102 -7.36 -16.63 8.37
N GLU A 103 -6.22 -17.16 8.72
CA GLU A 103 -5.41 -16.63 9.82
C GLU A 103 -4.96 -15.18 9.56
N VAL A 104 -4.43 -14.89 8.38
CA VAL A 104 -4.01 -13.55 7.99
C VAL A 104 -5.21 -12.66 7.67
N ALA A 105 -6.21 -13.19 6.97
CA ALA A 105 -7.43 -12.46 6.61
C ALA A 105 -8.19 -11.97 7.84
N ASP A 106 -8.33 -12.82 8.87
CA ASP A 106 -9.00 -12.46 10.13
C ASP A 106 -8.14 -11.50 10.97
N LEU A 107 -6.82 -11.72 11.00
CA LEU A 107 -5.87 -10.86 11.72
C LEU A 107 -5.90 -9.41 11.23
N TYR A 108 -6.10 -9.22 9.92
CA TYR A 108 -6.17 -7.91 9.28
C TYR A 108 -7.61 -7.44 8.97
N ASP A 109 -8.64 -8.13 9.47
CA ASP A 109 -10.05 -7.79 9.28
C ASP A 109 -10.41 -7.61 7.78
N MET A 110 -9.93 -8.55 6.95
CA MET A 110 -10.11 -8.49 5.50
C MET A 110 -11.39 -9.19 5.00
N ILE A 111 -12.10 -9.90 5.89
CA ILE A 111 -13.38 -10.53 5.60
C ILE A 111 -14.49 -9.66 6.21
N HIS A 112 -15.37 -9.15 5.35
CA HIS A 112 -16.47 -8.30 5.76
C HIS A 112 -17.78 -9.07 5.62
N PRO A 113 -18.36 -9.60 6.70
CA PRO A 113 -19.49 -10.53 6.62
C PRO A 113 -20.71 -10.01 5.86
N ASN A 114 -20.96 -8.70 5.89
CA ASN A 114 -22.06 -8.09 5.14
C ASN A 114 -21.77 -7.93 3.62
N ALA A 115 -20.51 -8.06 3.21
CA ALA A 115 -20.11 -8.08 1.79
C ALA A 115 -19.86 -9.52 1.30
N SER A 116 -19.18 -10.32 2.10
CA SER A 116 -18.96 -11.76 1.92
C SER A 116 -18.42 -12.33 3.23
N ASP A 117 -18.95 -13.48 3.64
CA ASP A 117 -18.50 -14.21 4.83
C ASP A 117 -17.48 -15.33 4.52
N THR A 118 -17.16 -15.52 3.25
CA THR A 118 -16.33 -16.65 2.77
C THR A 118 -14.99 -16.21 2.18
N VAL A 119 -14.93 -15.03 1.59
CA VAL A 119 -13.71 -14.52 0.93
C VAL A 119 -13.43 -13.09 1.35
N THR A 120 -12.17 -12.66 1.15
CA THR A 120 -11.74 -11.29 1.47
C THR A 120 -12.38 -10.25 0.56
N VAL A 121 -12.50 -9.03 1.04
CA VAL A 121 -12.71 -7.84 0.20
C VAL A 121 -11.36 -7.39 -0.39
N ARG A 122 -11.32 -6.26 -1.10
CA ARG A 122 -10.07 -5.72 -1.66
C ARG A 122 -9.45 -4.70 -0.72
N SER A 123 -8.90 -5.17 0.39
CA SER A 123 -8.20 -4.32 1.35
C SER A 123 -6.77 -4.04 0.91
N VAL A 124 -6.26 -2.88 1.26
CA VAL A 124 -4.85 -2.46 1.14
C VAL A 124 -4.43 -1.85 2.45
N PHE A 125 -3.32 -2.34 2.98
CA PHE A 125 -2.64 -1.77 4.14
C PHE A 125 -1.27 -1.28 3.71
N ILE A 126 -1.00 0.02 3.83
CA ILE A 126 0.34 0.58 3.67
C ILE A 126 0.98 0.65 5.04
N ILE A 127 2.14 0.01 5.18
CA ILE A 127 2.85 -0.18 6.44
C ILE A 127 4.22 0.48 6.30
N GLY A 128 4.56 1.33 7.27
CA GLY A 128 5.86 2.00 7.31
C GLY A 128 7.00 1.10 7.81
N PRO A 129 8.26 1.53 7.67
CA PRO A 129 9.42 0.81 8.20
C PRO A 129 9.35 0.57 9.71
N ASP A 130 8.64 1.44 10.44
CA ASP A 130 8.34 1.34 11.88
C ASP A 130 7.26 0.29 12.20
N LYS A 131 6.83 -0.49 11.22
CA LYS A 131 5.77 -1.49 11.32
C LYS A 131 4.41 -0.91 11.72
N LYS A 132 4.20 0.39 11.50
CA LYS A 132 2.91 1.05 11.77
C LYS A 132 2.07 1.14 10.51
N ILE A 133 0.77 0.94 10.67
CA ILE A 133 -0.22 1.13 9.61
C ILE A 133 -0.33 2.63 9.31
N LYS A 134 -0.01 3.01 8.09
CA LYS A 134 -0.02 4.40 7.60
C LYS A 134 -1.27 4.73 6.80
N LEU A 135 -1.85 3.73 6.12
CA LEU A 135 -3.07 3.88 5.31
C LEU A 135 -3.82 2.56 5.27
N ILE A 136 -5.14 2.66 5.24
CA ILE A 136 -6.05 1.54 4.96
C ILE A 136 -7.01 2.00 3.88
N ILE A 137 -7.13 1.25 2.79
CA ILE A 137 -8.13 1.47 1.74
C ILE A 137 -8.85 0.14 1.52
N THR A 138 -10.17 0.20 1.45
CA THR A 138 -10.99 -0.99 1.20
C THR A 138 -11.95 -0.74 0.04
N TYR A 139 -11.92 -1.64 -0.93
CA TYR A 139 -12.80 -1.65 -2.10
C TYR A 139 -13.76 -2.83 -2.04
N PRO A 140 -15.00 -2.70 -2.55
CA PRO A 140 -15.88 -3.83 -2.74
C PRO A 140 -15.32 -4.77 -3.81
N GLN A 141 -15.80 -6.02 -3.81
CA GLN A 141 -15.34 -7.05 -4.74
C GLN A 141 -15.51 -6.67 -6.22
N SER A 142 -16.54 -5.86 -6.52
CA SER A 142 -16.90 -5.42 -7.89
C SER A 142 -16.02 -4.30 -8.46
N ALA A 143 -15.19 -3.65 -7.63
CA ALA A 143 -14.42 -2.48 -8.03
C ALA A 143 -12.93 -2.77 -7.96
N GLY A 144 -12.24 -2.77 -9.11
CA GLY A 144 -10.78 -2.86 -9.18
C GLY A 144 -10.10 -1.60 -8.62
N ARG A 145 -8.93 -1.78 -8.01
CA ARG A 145 -8.16 -0.70 -7.40
C ARG A 145 -7.46 0.16 -8.46
N ASN A 146 -7.22 1.41 -8.12
CA ASN A 146 -6.46 2.33 -8.95
C ASN A 146 -4.98 2.33 -8.50
N VAL A 147 -4.10 1.77 -9.34
CA VAL A 147 -2.66 1.67 -9.02
C VAL A 147 -1.99 3.04 -8.97
N ASP A 148 -2.41 4.00 -9.79
CA ASP A 148 -1.88 5.37 -9.74
C ASP A 148 -2.17 6.04 -8.39
N GLU A 149 -3.36 5.83 -7.83
CA GLU A 149 -3.69 6.34 -6.50
C GLU A 149 -2.88 5.66 -5.40
N LEU A 150 -2.63 4.36 -5.50
CA LEU A 150 -1.77 3.67 -4.53
C LEU A 150 -0.34 4.21 -4.56
N LEU A 151 0.24 4.44 -5.73
CA LEU A 151 1.56 5.04 -5.87
C LEU A 151 1.57 6.49 -5.40
N ARG A 152 0.57 7.29 -5.79
CA ARG A 152 0.41 8.68 -5.36
C ARG A 152 0.38 8.82 -3.84
N VAL A 153 -0.41 8.00 -3.17
CA VAL A 153 -0.53 8.08 -1.71
C VAL A 153 0.73 7.57 -1.00
N ILE A 154 1.43 6.58 -1.55
CA ILE A 154 2.74 6.14 -1.05
C ILE A 154 3.74 7.29 -1.12
N ASP A 155 3.83 8.00 -2.25
CA ASP A 155 4.69 9.19 -2.40
C ASP A 155 4.36 10.25 -1.34
N SER A 156 3.07 10.51 -1.13
CA SER A 156 2.60 11.44 -0.10
C SER A 156 3.01 11.02 1.32
N LEU A 157 2.81 9.73 1.67
CA LEU A 157 3.14 9.20 2.99
C LEU A 157 4.65 9.24 3.25
N GLN A 158 5.47 8.89 2.26
CA GLN A 158 6.92 8.94 2.37
C GLN A 158 7.44 10.37 2.49
N LEU A 159 6.89 11.29 1.73
CA LEU A 159 7.25 12.70 1.82
C LEU A 159 6.93 13.28 3.20
N THR A 160 5.71 13.07 3.68
CA THR A 160 5.27 13.59 4.99
C THR A 160 5.93 12.90 6.18
N ALA A 161 6.41 11.66 6.04
CA ALA A 161 7.19 10.98 7.06
C ALA A 161 8.61 11.55 7.21
N ASN A 162 9.19 12.11 6.14
CA ASN A 162 10.57 12.58 6.12
C ASN A 162 10.71 14.10 6.24
N TYR A 163 9.67 14.85 5.92
CA TYR A 163 9.68 16.30 5.90
C TYR A 163 8.50 16.87 6.69
N SER A 164 8.69 18.04 7.28
CA SER A 164 7.66 18.73 8.05
C SER A 164 6.63 19.41 7.13
N VAL A 165 6.02 18.65 6.25
CA VAL A 165 5.03 19.10 5.27
C VAL A 165 3.78 18.23 5.28
N SER A 166 2.71 18.77 4.70
CA SER A 166 1.49 18.03 4.34
C SER A 166 1.22 18.19 2.85
N THR A 167 0.69 17.16 2.22
CA THR A 167 0.29 17.22 0.82
C THR A 167 -1.13 17.74 0.70
N PRO A 168 -1.40 18.73 -0.18
CA PRO A 168 -2.76 19.21 -0.41
C PRO A 168 -3.64 18.16 -1.13
N VAL A 169 -4.92 18.48 -1.28
CA VAL A 169 -5.86 17.68 -2.06
C VAL A 169 -5.32 17.46 -3.48
N ASP A 170 -5.50 16.26 -4.03
CA ASP A 170 -5.08 15.85 -5.38
C ASP A 170 -3.58 15.97 -5.68
N TRP A 171 -2.75 16.25 -4.68
CA TRP A 171 -1.31 16.41 -4.83
C TRP A 171 -0.67 15.24 -5.57
N ARG A 172 0.24 15.57 -6.45
CA ARG A 172 1.11 14.61 -7.16
C ARG A 172 2.58 14.94 -6.92
N GLU A 173 3.43 13.93 -7.05
CA GLU A 173 4.88 14.11 -6.90
C GLU A 173 5.41 15.21 -7.82
N GLY A 174 6.17 16.14 -7.26
CA GLY A 174 6.72 17.31 -7.95
C GLY A 174 5.91 18.60 -7.73
N GLU A 175 4.70 18.52 -7.20
CA GLU A 175 3.87 19.69 -6.91
C GLU A 175 4.20 20.30 -5.55
N ASP A 176 3.76 21.54 -5.35
CA ASP A 176 3.93 22.25 -4.10
C ASP A 176 3.22 21.57 -2.93
N VAL A 177 3.78 21.76 -1.75
CA VAL A 177 3.29 21.17 -0.49
C VAL A 177 3.03 22.25 0.55
N ILE A 178 2.35 21.88 1.64
CA ILE A 178 2.00 22.78 2.73
C ILE A 178 2.98 22.59 3.89
N ILE A 179 3.60 23.66 4.37
CA ILE A 179 4.40 23.62 5.62
C ILE A 179 3.46 23.39 6.79
N VAL A 180 3.74 22.39 7.63
CA VAL A 180 2.90 22.12 8.80
C VAL A 180 2.90 23.33 9.75
N PRO A 181 1.75 23.66 10.36
CA PRO A 181 1.64 24.87 11.23
C PRO A 181 2.59 24.87 12.43
N ALA A 182 3.04 23.72 12.87
CA ALA A 182 3.97 23.57 13.99
C ALA A 182 5.39 24.11 13.70
N VAL A 183 5.77 24.24 12.42
CA VAL A 183 7.07 24.82 12.03
C VAL A 183 6.96 26.33 12.06
N SER A 184 7.80 27.00 12.87
CA SER A 184 7.90 28.46 12.88
C SER A 184 8.49 29.02 11.57
N ASP A 185 8.33 30.32 11.31
CA ASP A 185 8.93 30.95 10.13
C ASP A 185 10.48 30.96 10.20
N GLU A 186 11.06 30.97 11.41
CA GLU A 186 12.49 30.83 11.61
C GLU A 186 13.01 29.46 11.23
N GLU A 187 12.37 28.41 11.74
CA GLU A 187 12.69 27.04 11.37
C GLU A 187 12.44 26.75 9.88
N ALA A 188 11.42 27.37 9.31
CA ALA A 188 11.09 27.21 7.90
C ALA A 188 12.19 27.72 6.96
N LYS A 189 12.95 28.77 7.34
CA LYS A 189 14.08 29.28 6.55
C LYS A 189 15.16 28.22 6.32
N ASP A 190 15.43 27.42 7.36
CA ASP A 190 16.44 26.36 7.29
C ASP A 190 15.90 25.10 6.58
N LYS A 191 14.64 24.76 6.87
CA LYS A 191 14.02 23.53 6.32
C LYS A 191 13.60 23.68 4.84
N PHE A 192 13.24 24.89 4.41
CA PHE A 192 12.72 25.18 3.08
C PHE A 192 13.50 26.31 2.39
N PRO A 193 14.77 26.06 2.00
CA PRO A 193 15.65 27.11 1.46
C PRO A 193 15.19 27.69 0.13
N LYS A 194 14.27 27.02 -0.59
CA LYS A 194 13.63 27.53 -1.79
C LYS A 194 12.54 28.59 -1.48
N GLY A 195 12.29 28.84 -0.18
CA GLY A 195 11.26 29.76 0.28
C GLY A 195 9.86 29.19 0.22
N TRP A 196 8.90 30.00 0.60
CA TRP A 196 7.47 29.67 0.60
C TRP A 196 6.61 30.89 0.35
N LYS A 197 5.35 30.63 -0.01
CA LYS A 197 4.31 31.64 -0.14
C LYS A 197 3.32 31.52 1.02
N THR A 198 3.11 32.58 1.77
CA THR A 198 2.09 32.65 2.81
C THR A 198 0.77 33.11 2.19
N LEU A 199 -0.19 32.23 2.09
CA LEU A 199 -1.56 32.56 1.63
C LEU A 199 -2.42 32.98 2.81
N LYS A 200 -2.25 32.35 3.96
CA LYS A 200 -2.83 32.65 5.26
C LYS A 200 -1.83 32.28 6.34
N PRO A 201 -1.95 32.77 7.58
CA PRO A 201 -1.06 32.39 8.67
C PRO A 201 -0.96 30.86 8.89
N TYR A 202 -2.04 30.11 8.60
CA TYR A 202 -2.12 28.66 8.72
C TYR A 202 -1.88 27.93 7.38
N LEU A 203 -1.65 28.65 6.28
CA LEU A 203 -1.52 28.09 4.92
C LEU A 203 -0.29 28.68 4.22
N ARG A 204 0.84 28.01 4.41
CA ARG A 204 2.12 28.33 3.78
C ARG A 204 2.48 27.24 2.80
N VAL A 205 2.68 27.61 1.54
CA VAL A 205 2.93 26.70 0.42
C VAL A 205 4.38 26.83 -0.01
N THR A 206 5.08 25.71 -0.16
CA THR A 206 6.49 25.64 -0.55
C THR A 206 6.69 24.60 -1.65
N PRO A 207 7.69 24.75 -2.53
CA PRO A 207 8.09 23.68 -3.44
C PRO A 207 8.42 22.41 -2.68
N GLN A 208 8.18 21.26 -3.31
CA GLN A 208 8.51 19.96 -2.72
C GLN A 208 9.99 19.91 -2.27
N PRO A 209 10.30 19.61 -0.99
CA PRO A 209 11.63 19.84 -0.42
C PRO A 209 12.72 18.92 -0.97
N ASN A 210 12.37 17.75 -1.52
CA ASN A 210 13.31 16.77 -2.06
C ASN A 210 13.42 16.77 -3.60
N LYS A 211 13.03 17.85 -4.27
CA LYS A 211 13.11 18.04 -5.73
C LYS A 211 13.98 19.23 -6.11
#